data_71061525f10651102bb6311833aad1f2
#
_entry.id   71061525f10651102bb6311833aad1f2
#
_cell.length_a   1.000
_cell.length_b   1.000
_cell.length_c   1.000
_cell.angle_alpha   90.00
_cell.angle_beta   90.00
_cell.angle_gamma   90.00
#
_symmetry.space_group_name_H-M   'P 1'
#
loop_
_entity.id
_entity.type
_entity.pdbx_description
1 polymer ?
#
loop_
_entity_poly.entity_id
_entity_poly.type
_entity_poly.pdbx_seq_one_letter_code
_entity_poly.pdbx_strand_id
1 'polypeptide(L)'
;MFDGQVAAVRLSPDLAHAVSDPIILFRASDAPWRGPQLSQPGCDGGNVTDGPFLHRMNNGSLIMLWSNYCPDGYAVGYARSLSGGIRGPWVQEKTSLYAFDGGHAMLFHTFEGQLMMALHCPNTHDKKRALLFEMEERGDRLCIVNEVTGNWYDRMGGGGGKYRYAVPALETGCFRLGIGNQEVLLEDYTVLN
;
A
#
# COMPACT_ATOMS: atom_id res chain seq x y z
N MET A 1 -16.11 12.43 14.66
CA MET A 1 -15.66 11.32 13.82
C MET A 1 -14.19 11.50 13.57
N PHE A 2 -13.35 10.53 13.92
CA PHE A 2 -11.89 10.60 13.77
C PHE A 2 -11.53 10.54 12.28
N ASP A 3 -10.65 11.46 11.83
CA ASP A 3 -10.11 11.49 10.47
C ASP A 3 -8.59 11.56 10.58
N GLY A 4 -7.91 10.43 10.36
CA GLY A 4 -6.48 10.30 10.48
C GLY A 4 -5.73 11.34 9.64
N GLN A 5 -4.57 11.74 10.11
CA GLN A 5 -3.72 12.74 9.45
C GLN A 5 -2.32 12.17 9.27
N VAL A 6 -1.74 12.41 8.12
CA VAL A 6 -0.30 12.28 7.95
C VAL A 6 0.32 13.66 8.12
N ALA A 7 1.29 13.75 9.03
CA ALA A 7 2.00 14.98 9.32
C ALA A 7 3.52 14.80 9.15
N ALA A 8 4.22 15.88 8.90
CA ALA A 8 5.67 15.92 8.87
C ALA A 8 6.20 16.97 9.84
N VAL A 9 7.35 16.68 10.45
CA VAL A 9 8.10 17.59 11.29
C VAL A 9 9.57 17.56 10.86
N ARG A 10 10.23 18.70 10.89
CA ARG A 10 11.66 18.77 10.64
C ARG A 10 12.43 18.43 11.90
N LEU A 11 13.41 17.55 11.77
CA LEU A 11 14.31 17.19 12.84
C LEU A 11 15.62 17.99 12.75
N SER A 12 16.32 18.08 13.86
CA SER A 12 17.71 18.56 13.95
C SER A 12 18.64 17.66 13.14
N PRO A 13 19.85 18.12 12.75
CA PRO A 13 20.80 17.33 11.97
C PRO A 13 21.20 16.00 12.63
N ASP A 14 21.21 15.93 13.96
CA ASP A 14 21.48 14.74 14.75
C ASP A 14 20.23 13.85 14.95
N LEU A 15 19.08 14.25 14.40
CA LEU A 15 17.77 13.60 14.49
C LEU A 15 17.20 13.49 15.93
N ALA A 16 17.78 14.21 16.89
CA ALA A 16 17.41 14.09 18.30
C ALA A 16 16.21 14.97 18.70
N HIS A 17 15.93 16.02 17.97
CA HIS A 17 14.93 17.02 18.34
C HIS A 17 14.08 17.47 17.14
N ALA A 18 12.79 17.73 17.39
CA ALA A 18 11.96 18.46 16.46
C ALA A 18 12.36 19.94 16.43
N VAL A 19 12.62 20.49 15.24
CA VAL A 19 13.03 21.90 15.04
C VAL A 19 12.00 22.70 14.22
N SER A 20 10.81 22.16 14.04
CA SER A 20 9.66 22.88 13.48
C SER A 20 8.38 22.34 14.10
N ASP A 21 7.30 23.12 14.01
CA ASP A 21 5.97 22.61 14.26
C ASP A 21 5.60 21.56 13.23
N PRO A 22 4.75 20.57 13.57
CA PRO A 22 4.20 19.62 12.63
C PRO A 22 3.35 20.34 11.57
N ILE A 23 3.47 19.90 10.31
CA ILE A 23 2.59 20.30 9.22
C ILE A 23 1.75 19.12 8.79
N ILE A 24 0.45 19.32 8.62
CA ILE A 24 -0.43 18.28 8.07
C ILE A 24 -0.20 18.21 6.56
N LEU A 25 0.10 17.03 6.05
CA LEU A 25 0.32 16.78 4.64
C LEU A 25 -0.99 16.45 3.92
N PHE A 26 -1.79 15.56 4.50
CA PHE A 26 -3.12 15.16 4.01
C PHE A 26 -3.90 14.41 5.11
N ARG A 27 -5.16 14.14 4.83
CA ARG A 27 -6.07 13.39 5.70
C ARG A 27 -6.47 12.06 5.04
N ALA A 28 -6.89 11.11 5.86
CA ALA A 28 -7.40 9.85 5.35
C ALA A 28 -8.63 10.04 4.45
N SER A 29 -9.48 11.03 4.75
CA SER A 29 -10.66 11.38 3.95
C SER A 29 -10.34 11.87 2.54
N ASP A 30 -9.10 12.28 2.28
CA ASP A 30 -8.68 12.74 0.95
C ASP A 30 -8.50 11.57 -0.04
N ALA A 31 -8.43 10.31 0.44
CA ALA A 31 -8.23 9.15 -0.40
C ALA A 31 -9.56 8.62 -0.99
N PRO A 32 -9.71 8.60 -2.32
CA PRO A 32 -10.94 8.09 -2.95
C PRO A 32 -11.10 6.56 -2.82
N TRP A 33 -10.01 5.83 -2.60
CA TRP A 33 -10.01 4.37 -2.46
C TRP A 33 -10.39 3.88 -1.06
N ARG A 34 -10.52 4.78 -0.09
CA ARG A 34 -10.99 4.38 1.24
C ARG A 34 -12.40 3.80 1.19
N GLY A 35 -12.66 2.84 2.07
CA GLY A 35 -14.01 2.30 2.27
C GLY A 35 -14.92 3.24 3.06
N PRO A 36 -16.21 2.89 3.14
CA PRO A 36 -17.07 3.45 4.16
C PRO A 36 -16.42 3.17 5.51
N GLN A 37 -16.56 4.12 6.44
CA GLN A 37 -15.96 3.99 7.76
C GLN A 37 -16.44 2.70 8.42
N LEU A 38 -15.51 1.75 8.56
CA LEU A 38 -15.76 0.53 9.31
C LEU A 38 -15.59 0.88 10.79
N SER A 39 -16.68 0.77 11.55
CA SER A 39 -16.62 0.73 13.01
C SER A 39 -15.95 -0.58 13.41
N GLN A 40 -14.63 -0.53 13.62
CA GLN A 40 -13.95 -1.65 14.28
C GLN A 40 -14.06 -1.49 15.80
N PRO A 41 -14.18 -2.60 16.55
CA PRO A 41 -14.09 -2.55 18.02
C PRO A 41 -12.78 -1.87 18.44
N GLY A 42 -12.87 -0.75 19.15
CA GLY A 42 -11.72 0.04 19.59
C GLY A 42 -11.29 1.17 18.65
N CYS A 43 -11.91 1.29 17.48
CA CYS A 43 -11.78 2.47 16.61
C CYS A 43 -13.18 3.10 16.51
N ASP A 44 -13.36 4.31 16.97
CA ASP A 44 -14.65 5.03 16.96
C ASP A 44 -15.14 5.37 15.54
N GLY A 45 -15.13 4.40 14.61
CA GLY A 45 -15.59 4.53 13.23
C GLY A 45 -14.80 5.55 12.40
N GLY A 46 -13.52 5.77 12.72
CA GLY A 46 -12.67 6.75 12.05
C GLY A 46 -11.84 6.15 10.91
N ASN A 47 -11.39 7.03 10.03
CA ASN A 47 -10.36 6.71 9.05
C ASN A 47 -8.98 6.70 9.72
N VAL A 48 -8.20 5.66 9.49
CA VAL A 48 -6.81 5.59 9.98
C VAL A 48 -5.82 6.06 8.91
N THR A 49 -4.65 6.48 9.35
CA THR A 49 -3.49 6.72 8.48
C THR A 49 -2.31 5.98 9.09
N ASP A 50 -1.98 4.84 8.54
CA ASP A 50 -0.94 3.96 9.06
C ASP A 50 0.24 3.83 8.11
N GLY A 51 1.43 3.58 8.67
CA GLY A 51 2.64 3.19 7.95
C GLY A 51 3.04 4.11 6.80
N PRO A 52 3.10 5.44 6.98
CA PRO A 52 3.54 6.33 5.92
C PRO A 52 4.99 6.03 5.54
N PHE A 53 5.24 5.74 4.28
CA PHE A 53 6.56 5.44 3.74
C PHE A 53 6.84 6.30 2.50
N LEU A 54 7.87 7.12 2.57
CA LEU A 54 8.29 8.00 1.46
C LEU A 54 9.17 7.23 0.48
N HIS A 55 8.89 7.40 -0.80
CA HIS A 55 9.71 6.87 -1.87
C HIS A 55 9.92 7.92 -2.96
N ARG A 56 11.16 8.06 -3.42
CA ARG A 56 11.50 8.88 -4.59
C ARG A 56 11.67 7.98 -5.78
N MET A 57 10.78 8.12 -6.73
CA MET A 57 10.78 7.37 -7.97
C MET A 57 11.96 7.78 -8.87
N ASN A 58 12.33 6.92 -9.80
CA ASN A 58 13.41 7.13 -10.76
C ASN A 58 13.20 8.39 -11.64
N ASN A 59 11.94 8.75 -11.89
CA ASN A 59 11.59 9.98 -12.61
C ASN A 59 11.67 11.26 -11.74
N GLY A 60 12.08 11.13 -10.47
CA GLY A 60 12.18 12.23 -9.51
C GLY A 60 10.89 12.54 -8.74
N SER A 61 9.76 11.91 -9.05
CA SER A 61 8.51 12.10 -8.31
C SER A 61 8.65 11.60 -6.87
N LEU A 62 8.09 12.34 -5.92
CA LEU A 62 8.01 11.91 -4.52
C LEU A 62 6.61 11.35 -4.26
N ILE A 63 6.56 10.10 -3.85
CA ILE A 63 5.32 9.43 -3.44
C ILE A 63 5.41 9.04 -1.96
N MET A 64 4.23 8.85 -1.36
CA MET A 64 4.10 8.35 0.01
C MET A 64 3.09 7.22 0.01
N LEU A 65 3.55 6.00 0.30
CA LEU A 65 2.68 4.87 0.59
C LEU A 65 2.09 5.07 1.98
N TRP A 66 0.84 4.66 2.17
CA TRP A 66 0.18 4.66 3.48
C TRP A 66 -1.01 3.71 3.46
N SER A 67 -1.54 3.38 4.63
CA SER A 67 -2.56 2.35 4.76
C SER A 67 -3.81 2.87 5.46
N ASN A 68 -4.96 2.36 5.01
CA ASN A 68 -6.28 2.59 5.57
C ASN A 68 -7.17 1.38 5.25
N TYR A 69 -8.40 1.38 5.73
CA TYR A 69 -9.39 0.38 5.36
C TYR A 69 -10.09 0.79 4.06
N CYS A 70 -10.31 -0.18 3.19
CA CYS A 70 -11.20 -0.13 2.03
C CYS A 70 -12.37 -1.11 2.24
N PRO A 71 -13.35 -1.22 1.30
CA PRO A 71 -14.47 -2.15 1.46
C PRO A 71 -14.03 -3.60 1.69
N ASP A 72 -12.90 -4.01 1.12
CA ASP A 72 -12.41 -5.39 1.14
C ASP A 72 -11.38 -5.66 2.26
N GLY A 73 -11.19 -4.73 3.18
CA GLY A 73 -10.29 -4.88 4.33
C GLY A 73 -9.20 -3.81 4.39
N TYR A 74 -8.08 -4.16 5.03
CA TYR A 74 -6.94 -3.25 5.15
C TYR A 74 -6.19 -3.15 3.82
N ALA A 75 -5.79 -1.95 3.45
CA ALA A 75 -5.28 -1.64 2.11
C ALA A 75 -4.09 -0.69 2.14
N VAL A 76 -3.29 -0.72 1.09
CA VAL A 76 -2.23 0.24 0.82
C VAL A 76 -2.62 1.08 -0.39
N GLY A 77 -2.52 2.39 -0.27
CA GLY A 77 -2.53 3.30 -1.39
C GLY A 77 -1.30 4.22 -1.34
N TYR A 78 -1.23 5.16 -2.24
CA TYR A 78 -0.20 6.19 -2.16
C TYR A 78 -0.69 7.54 -2.63
N ALA A 79 -0.04 8.57 -2.11
CA ALA A 79 -0.18 9.94 -2.53
C ALA A 79 1.08 10.40 -3.26
N ARG A 80 0.93 11.37 -4.16
CA ARG A 80 2.02 11.99 -4.90
C ARG A 80 2.15 13.46 -4.54
N SER A 81 3.37 13.90 -4.29
CA SER A 81 3.67 15.31 -4.12
C SER A 81 3.77 16.00 -5.49
N LEU A 82 2.93 17.01 -5.71
CA LEU A 82 2.96 17.78 -6.97
C LEU A 82 4.19 18.66 -7.10
N SER A 83 4.77 19.11 -5.98
CA SER A 83 6.02 19.89 -5.98
C SER A 83 7.27 19.03 -5.99
N GLY A 84 7.14 17.70 -5.80
CA GLY A 84 8.27 16.81 -5.56
C GLY A 84 8.92 16.96 -4.17
N GLY A 85 8.40 17.85 -3.32
CA GLY A 85 8.86 18.08 -1.95
C GLY A 85 7.87 17.59 -0.89
N ILE A 86 8.35 17.47 0.37
CA ILE A 86 7.54 16.95 1.49
C ILE A 86 6.30 17.80 1.78
N ARG A 87 6.35 19.10 1.52
CA ARG A 87 5.24 19.99 1.78
C ARG A 87 4.05 19.83 0.82
N GLY A 88 4.23 19.07 -0.27
CA GLY A 88 3.19 18.86 -1.27
C GLY A 88 2.93 20.09 -2.15
N PRO A 89 1.70 20.33 -2.61
CA PRO A 89 0.47 19.61 -2.23
C PRO A 89 0.51 18.14 -2.62
N TRP A 90 -0.22 17.33 -1.86
CA TRP A 90 -0.31 15.88 -2.06
C TRP A 90 -1.62 15.52 -2.75
N VAL A 91 -1.54 14.68 -3.77
CA VAL A 91 -2.70 14.15 -4.49
C VAL A 91 -2.73 12.63 -4.32
N GLN A 92 -3.88 12.13 -3.88
CA GLN A 92 -4.11 10.71 -3.69
C GLN A 92 -4.32 10.02 -5.04
N GLU A 93 -3.80 8.80 -5.19
CA GLU A 93 -4.18 7.95 -6.31
C GLU A 93 -5.66 7.57 -6.22
N LYS A 94 -6.28 7.29 -7.37
CA LYS A 94 -7.72 6.99 -7.44
C LYS A 94 -8.06 5.63 -6.83
N THR A 95 -7.14 4.68 -6.92
CA THR A 95 -7.29 3.30 -6.45
C THR A 95 -6.17 2.95 -5.47
N SER A 96 -6.45 1.99 -4.59
CA SER A 96 -5.42 1.39 -3.76
C SER A 96 -4.39 0.64 -4.59
N LEU A 97 -3.16 0.55 -4.12
CA LEU A 97 -2.10 -0.27 -4.70
C LEU A 97 -2.29 -1.75 -4.33
N TYR A 98 -2.78 -2.00 -3.11
CA TYR A 98 -3.06 -3.33 -2.58
C TYR A 98 -4.30 -3.26 -1.69
N ALA A 99 -5.28 -4.15 -1.86
CA ALA A 99 -6.60 -4.08 -1.19
C ALA A 99 -7.07 -5.42 -0.60
N PHE A 100 -6.16 -6.33 -0.27
CA PHE A 100 -6.50 -7.68 0.18
C PHE A 100 -6.13 -7.91 1.65
N ASP A 101 -6.71 -7.12 2.52
CA ASP A 101 -6.51 -7.19 3.98
C ASP A 101 -5.03 -7.16 4.39
N GLY A 102 -4.24 -6.35 3.71
CA GLY A 102 -2.82 -6.18 4.02
C GLY A 102 -2.37 -4.72 3.93
N GLY A 103 -1.31 -4.39 4.65
CA GLY A 103 -0.84 -3.01 4.70
C GLY A 103 0.47 -2.81 5.44
N HIS A 104 0.71 -1.56 5.83
CA HIS A 104 1.97 -1.12 6.45
C HIS A 104 3.16 -1.40 5.52
N ALA A 105 3.02 -0.99 4.26
CA ALA A 105 3.98 -1.30 3.22
C ALA A 105 5.21 -0.42 3.29
N MET A 106 6.34 -1.02 2.91
CA MET A 106 7.59 -0.31 2.65
C MET A 106 8.22 -0.80 1.35
N LEU A 107 8.95 0.08 0.68
CA LEU A 107 9.74 -0.26 -0.51
C LEU A 107 11.21 -0.40 -0.15
N PHE A 108 11.90 -1.29 -0.82
CA PHE A 108 13.34 -1.48 -0.69
C PHE A 108 13.91 -2.04 -1.98
N HIS A 109 15.24 -1.97 -2.15
CA HIS A 109 15.93 -2.64 -3.24
C HIS A 109 16.66 -3.85 -2.71
N THR A 110 16.66 -4.94 -3.49
CA THR A 110 17.55 -6.07 -3.24
C THR A 110 19.00 -5.67 -3.53
N PHE A 111 19.94 -6.53 -3.19
CA PHE A 111 21.37 -6.30 -3.52
C PHE A 111 21.63 -6.27 -5.03
N GLU A 112 20.76 -6.91 -5.82
CA GLU A 112 20.79 -6.92 -7.29
C GLU A 112 20.10 -5.70 -7.90
N GLY A 113 19.52 -4.82 -7.05
CA GLY A 113 18.84 -3.58 -7.48
C GLY A 113 17.37 -3.73 -7.84
N GLN A 114 16.77 -4.91 -7.63
CA GLN A 114 15.33 -5.11 -7.84
C GLN A 114 14.51 -4.32 -6.81
N LEU A 115 13.54 -3.52 -7.27
CA LEU A 115 12.60 -2.83 -6.40
C LEU A 115 11.58 -3.83 -5.85
N MET A 116 11.44 -3.83 -4.55
CA MET A 116 10.56 -4.71 -3.79
C MET A 116 9.62 -3.91 -2.89
N MET A 117 8.45 -4.48 -2.62
CA MET A 117 7.56 -4.03 -1.55
C MET A 117 7.37 -5.14 -0.53
N ALA A 118 7.47 -4.79 0.75
CA ALA A 118 7.08 -5.64 1.87
C ALA A 118 5.84 -5.06 2.53
N LEU A 119 4.87 -5.92 2.86
CA LEU A 119 3.71 -5.57 3.68
C LEU A 119 3.30 -6.76 4.56
N HIS A 120 2.44 -6.54 5.54
CA HIS A 120 1.83 -7.66 6.28
C HIS A 120 0.44 -7.98 5.74
N CYS A 121 0.09 -9.27 5.71
CA CYS A 121 -1.22 -9.80 5.34
C CYS A 121 -1.44 -11.18 6.00
N PRO A 122 -2.66 -11.51 6.46
CA PRO A 122 -3.80 -10.62 6.64
C PRO A 122 -3.58 -9.61 7.79
N ASN A 123 -4.47 -8.64 7.96
CA ASN A 123 -4.40 -7.70 9.07
C ASN A 123 -4.98 -8.24 10.39
N THR A 124 -5.16 -9.55 10.49
CA THR A 124 -5.58 -10.23 11.72
C THR A 124 -4.37 -10.43 12.63
N HIS A 125 -4.47 -9.99 13.89
CA HIS A 125 -3.35 -9.78 14.81
C HIS A 125 -2.37 -10.97 14.94
N ASP A 126 -2.86 -12.19 15.11
CA ASP A 126 -2.05 -13.40 15.31
C ASP A 126 -1.67 -14.11 13.99
N LYS A 127 -2.27 -13.70 12.88
CA LYS A 127 -2.07 -14.32 11.56
C LYS A 127 -1.21 -13.50 10.60
N LYS A 128 -0.81 -12.30 11.01
CA LYS A 128 0.03 -11.42 10.17
C LYS A 128 1.30 -12.12 9.73
N ARG A 129 1.57 -12.06 8.43
CA ARG A 129 2.81 -12.57 7.82
C ARG A 129 3.32 -11.52 6.84
N ALA A 130 4.61 -11.49 6.63
CA ALA A 130 5.20 -10.64 5.60
C ALA A 130 4.90 -11.22 4.22
N LEU A 131 4.39 -10.38 3.33
CA LEU A 131 4.34 -10.64 1.90
C LEU A 131 5.36 -9.76 1.20
N LEU A 132 5.99 -10.29 0.16
CA LEU A 132 6.98 -9.60 -0.66
C LEU A 132 6.50 -9.59 -2.11
N PHE A 133 6.61 -8.41 -2.72
CA PHE A 133 6.21 -8.17 -4.11
C PHE A 133 7.36 -7.57 -4.88
N GLU A 134 7.55 -8.04 -6.11
CA GLU A 134 8.35 -7.33 -7.10
C GLU A 134 7.58 -6.12 -7.60
N MET A 135 8.27 -5.00 -7.70
CA MET A 135 7.68 -3.73 -8.08
C MET A 135 8.35 -3.17 -9.32
N GLU A 136 7.58 -2.44 -10.11
CA GLU A 136 8.09 -1.62 -11.19
C GLU A 136 7.57 -0.19 -11.11
N GLU A 137 8.42 0.74 -11.52
CA GLU A 137 8.02 2.12 -11.77
C GLU A 137 7.75 2.30 -13.26
N ARG A 138 6.49 2.59 -13.62
CA ARG A 138 6.06 2.79 -15.01
C ARG A 138 5.62 4.24 -15.20
N GLY A 139 6.53 5.06 -15.71
CA GLY A 139 6.32 6.50 -15.79
C GLY A 139 6.17 7.10 -14.39
N ASP A 140 4.98 7.56 -14.07
CA ASP A 140 4.63 8.16 -12.78
C ASP A 140 3.85 7.18 -11.86
N ARG A 141 3.73 5.90 -12.24
CA ARG A 141 2.99 4.89 -11.48
C ARG A 141 3.91 3.87 -10.84
N LEU A 142 3.56 3.45 -9.63
CA LEU A 142 4.12 2.31 -8.95
C LEU A 142 3.23 1.09 -9.20
N CYS A 143 3.80 -0.01 -9.71
CA CYS A 143 3.07 -1.21 -10.10
C CYS A 143 3.59 -2.44 -9.35
N ILE A 144 2.67 -3.27 -8.85
CA ILE A 144 3.00 -4.63 -8.41
C ILE A 144 3.14 -5.51 -9.67
N VAL A 145 4.26 -6.23 -9.79
CA VAL A 145 4.52 -7.12 -10.93
C VAL A 145 4.27 -8.57 -10.56
N ASN A 146 4.75 -8.98 -9.39
CA ASN A 146 4.70 -10.37 -8.96
C ASN A 146 4.72 -10.45 -7.44
N GLU A 147 4.11 -11.52 -6.87
CA GLU A 147 4.28 -11.89 -5.46
C GLU A 147 5.37 -12.96 -5.35
N VAL A 148 6.38 -12.69 -4.54
CA VAL A 148 7.54 -13.60 -4.38
C VAL A 148 7.43 -14.54 -3.18
N THR A 149 6.56 -14.24 -2.24
CA THR A 149 6.37 -15.06 -1.03
C THR A 149 5.63 -16.36 -1.28
N GLY A 150 5.17 -16.63 -2.49
CA GLY A 150 4.35 -17.76 -2.88
C GLY A 150 4.53 -19.03 -2.06
N ASN A 151 3.41 -19.59 -1.56
CA ASN A 151 3.32 -20.87 -0.84
C ASN A 151 3.79 -20.93 0.62
N TRP A 152 4.07 -19.83 1.29
CA TRP A 152 4.32 -19.85 2.74
C TRP A 152 3.09 -20.34 3.53
N TYR A 153 1.90 -20.05 3.07
CA TYR A 153 0.66 -20.50 3.70
C TYR A 153 0.46 -22.02 3.63
N ASP A 154 0.86 -22.65 2.54
CA ASP A 154 0.74 -24.10 2.36
C ASP A 154 1.75 -24.89 3.23
N ARG A 155 2.91 -24.29 3.51
CA ARG A 155 3.97 -24.95 4.30
C ARG A 155 3.74 -24.93 5.81
N MET A 156 2.90 -24.03 6.30
CA MET A 156 2.65 -23.85 7.74
C MET A 156 1.36 -24.54 8.23
N GLY A 157 0.70 -25.36 7.41
CA GLY A 157 -0.48 -26.14 7.83
C GLY A 157 -1.70 -25.27 8.21
N GLY A 158 -1.72 -24.03 7.82
CA GLY A 158 -2.88 -23.14 7.98
C GLY A 158 -3.98 -23.55 7.01
N GLY A 159 -5.08 -24.09 7.56
CA GLY A 159 -6.17 -24.72 6.85
C GLY A 159 -6.61 -23.98 5.59
N GLY A 160 -6.70 -24.73 4.51
CA GLY A 160 -6.97 -24.42 3.13
C GLY A 160 -8.00 -23.35 2.76
N GLY A 161 -7.75 -22.12 3.09
CA GLY A 161 -8.39 -20.98 2.48
C GLY A 161 -7.57 -20.59 1.25
N LYS A 162 -8.07 -20.94 0.07
CA LYS A 162 -7.55 -20.42 -1.20
C LYS A 162 -7.84 -18.92 -1.22
N TYR A 163 -6.95 -18.10 -0.69
CA TYR A 163 -6.96 -16.67 -0.95
C TYR A 163 -6.53 -16.50 -2.40
N ARG A 164 -7.52 -16.42 -3.29
CA ARG A 164 -7.28 -15.98 -4.65
C ARG A 164 -7.10 -14.47 -4.60
N TYR A 165 -5.89 -14.02 -4.76
CA TYR A 165 -5.62 -12.61 -4.95
C TYR A 165 -6.08 -12.21 -6.35
N ALA A 166 -7.27 -11.65 -6.44
CA ALA A 166 -7.66 -10.90 -7.62
C ALA A 166 -7.19 -9.47 -7.38
N VAL A 167 -6.12 -9.08 -8.02
CA VAL A 167 -5.71 -7.67 -8.03
C VAL A 167 -6.70 -6.94 -8.92
N PRO A 168 -7.36 -5.85 -8.45
CA PRO A 168 -8.25 -5.10 -9.32
C PRO A 168 -7.50 -4.71 -10.58
N ALA A 169 -8.06 -5.04 -11.74
CA ALA A 169 -7.55 -4.60 -13.02
C ALA A 169 -7.57 -3.06 -13.02
N LEU A 170 -6.45 -2.46 -12.73
CA LEU A 170 -6.20 -1.08 -13.09
C LEU A 170 -6.21 -1.05 -14.61
N GLU A 171 -6.96 -0.12 -15.16
CA GLU A 171 -7.00 0.15 -16.58
C GLU A 171 -5.60 0.02 -17.17
N THR A 172 -5.46 -0.97 -18.09
CA THR A 172 -4.27 -1.27 -18.87
C THR A 172 -3.07 -1.94 -18.16
N GLY A 173 -3.06 -3.26 -18.10
CA GLY A 173 -1.85 -4.02 -18.43
C GLY A 173 -0.75 -4.13 -17.37
N CYS A 174 -1.05 -4.10 -16.07
CA CYS A 174 -0.02 -4.15 -15.04
C CYS A 174 -0.04 -5.42 -14.16
N PHE A 175 -0.60 -6.53 -14.57
CA PHE A 175 -0.61 -7.73 -13.73
C PHE A 175 -0.26 -9.01 -14.45
N ARG A 176 0.71 -9.74 -13.89
CA ARG A 176 0.88 -11.18 -14.07
C ARG A 176 0.61 -11.84 -12.74
N LEU A 177 -0.38 -12.73 -12.70
CA LEU A 177 -0.63 -13.58 -11.55
C LEU A 177 0.04 -14.94 -11.81
N GLY A 178 1.03 -15.28 -11.00
CA GLY A 178 1.54 -16.63 -10.94
C GLY A 178 0.65 -17.46 -10.00
N ILE A 179 -0.13 -18.40 -10.54
CA ILE A 179 -0.86 -19.40 -9.75
C ILE A 179 -0.14 -20.74 -9.94
N GLY A 180 0.67 -21.13 -9.00
CA GLY A 180 1.51 -22.33 -9.13
C GLY A 180 2.49 -22.18 -10.30
N ASN A 181 2.65 -23.22 -11.12
CA ASN A 181 3.53 -23.22 -12.29
C ASN A 181 2.88 -22.68 -13.57
N GLN A 182 1.76 -21.95 -13.48
CA GLN A 182 1.07 -21.38 -14.63
C GLN A 182 1.04 -19.87 -14.54
N GLU A 183 1.51 -19.21 -15.61
CA GLU A 183 1.27 -17.79 -15.84
C GLU A 183 -0.15 -17.58 -16.34
N VAL A 184 -0.95 -16.81 -15.62
CA VAL A 184 -2.26 -16.36 -16.08
C VAL A 184 -2.17 -14.88 -16.40
N LEU A 185 -2.25 -14.56 -17.69
CA LEU A 185 -2.39 -13.19 -18.17
C LEU A 185 -3.87 -12.81 -18.03
N LEU A 186 -4.17 -11.84 -17.17
CA LEU A 186 -5.53 -11.33 -17.02
C LEU A 186 -5.68 -10.08 -17.87
N GLU A 187 -6.16 -10.23 -19.10
CA GLU A 187 -6.40 -9.12 -20.04
C GLU A 187 -7.75 -8.42 -19.84
N ASP A 188 -8.76 -9.09 -19.28
CA ASP A 188 -10.08 -8.52 -19.03
C ASP A 188 -10.70 -9.08 -17.76
N TYR A 189 -10.95 -8.23 -16.77
CA TYR A 189 -11.78 -8.57 -15.63
C TYR A 189 -13.10 -7.81 -15.68
N THR A 190 -14.16 -8.55 -15.93
CA THR A 190 -15.54 -8.08 -15.68
C THR A 190 -15.87 -8.46 -14.24
N VAL A 191 -16.11 -7.46 -13.40
CA VAL A 191 -16.65 -7.70 -12.06
C VAL A 191 -18.04 -8.30 -12.23
N LEU A 192 -18.19 -9.55 -11.84
CA LEU A 192 -19.52 -10.15 -11.66
C LEU A 192 -20.03 -9.72 -10.27
N ASN A 193 -21.11 -8.95 -10.28
CA ASN A 193 -21.90 -8.57 -9.10
C ASN A 193 -22.46 -9.79 -8.36
#